data_c839db163efa4d197d37533480ede21b
#
_entry.id   c839db163efa4d197d37533480ede21b
#
_cell.length_a   1.000
_cell.length_b   1.000
_cell.length_c   1.000
_cell.angle_alpha   90.00
_cell.angle_beta   90.00
_cell.angle_gamma   90.00
#
_symmetry.space_group_name_H-M   'P 1'
#
loop_
_entity.id
_entity.type
_entity.pdbx_description
1 polymer ?
#
loop_
_entity_poly.entity_id
_entity_poly.type
_entity_poly.pdbx_seq_one_letter_code
_entity_poly.pdbx_strand_id
1 'polypeptide(L)'
;MKQKEFTTRMYSEAIRERMQELNMSKADLIRTAEISRDTLNRALEGKSVQMATIVAICDALGVGRDESNDFWETDYYDPKFDRP
;
A
#
# COMPACT_ATOMS: atom_id res chain seq x y z
N MET A 1 -8.76 26.75 9.73
CA MET A 1 -7.68 25.97 10.31
C MET A 1 -7.32 24.76 9.48
N LYS A 2 -6.06 24.56 9.26
CA LYS A 2 -5.62 23.43 8.46
C LYS A 2 -5.47 22.20 9.30
N GLN A 3 -5.86 21.09 8.73
CA GLN A 3 -5.65 19.82 9.39
C GLN A 3 -4.41 19.18 8.82
N LYS A 4 -3.79 18.38 9.66
CA LYS A 4 -2.67 17.59 9.21
C LYS A 4 -3.18 16.49 8.30
N GLU A 5 -2.44 16.23 7.26
CA GLU A 5 -2.82 15.21 6.31
C GLU A 5 -1.82 14.11 6.30
N PHE A 6 -2.34 12.91 6.21
CA PHE A 6 -1.51 11.72 6.08
C PHE A 6 -1.77 11.10 4.75
N THR A 7 -0.72 10.68 4.10
CA THR A 7 -0.86 9.83 2.94
C THR A 7 -0.14 8.54 3.25
N THR A 8 -0.78 7.45 2.92
CA THR A 8 -0.16 6.14 3.08
C THR A 8 0.03 5.56 1.70
N ARG A 9 1.16 4.91 1.51
CA ARG A 9 1.45 4.29 0.22
C ARG A 9 2.30 3.07 0.44
N MET A 10 2.27 2.18 -0.52
CA MET A 10 2.97 0.92 -0.42
C MET A 10 4.23 0.95 -1.28
N TYR A 11 5.19 0.15 -0.89
CA TYR A 11 6.41 -0.02 -1.67
C TYR A 11 6.12 -1.05 -2.75
N SER A 12 6.10 -0.60 -4.00
CA SER A 12 5.74 -1.49 -5.10
C SER A 12 6.70 -2.66 -5.23
N GLU A 13 7.97 -2.42 -4.99
CA GLU A 13 8.96 -3.50 -5.10
C GLU A 13 8.70 -4.60 -4.10
N ALA A 14 8.34 -4.23 -2.87
CA ALA A 14 8.05 -5.22 -1.85
C ALA A 14 6.84 -6.07 -2.25
N ILE A 15 5.81 -5.41 -2.80
CA ILE A 15 4.64 -6.13 -3.25
C ILE A 15 5.02 -7.10 -4.37
N ARG A 16 5.77 -6.63 -5.35
CA ARG A 16 6.13 -7.45 -6.50
C ARG A 16 6.99 -8.62 -6.10
N GLU A 17 7.93 -8.40 -5.21
CA GLU A 17 8.79 -9.49 -4.74
C GLU A 17 7.97 -10.57 -4.03
N ARG A 18 7.06 -10.13 -3.19
CA ARG A 18 6.25 -11.07 -2.44
C ARG A 18 5.33 -11.85 -3.39
N MET A 19 4.78 -11.17 -4.38
CA MET A 19 3.97 -11.85 -5.38
C MET A 19 4.77 -12.92 -6.10
N GLN A 20 6.02 -12.63 -6.42
CA GLN A 20 6.87 -13.61 -7.05
C GLN A 20 7.12 -14.80 -6.14
N GLU A 21 7.41 -14.54 -4.88
CA GLU A 21 7.64 -15.62 -3.93
C GLU A 21 6.44 -16.54 -3.82
N LEU A 22 5.25 -15.96 -3.90
CA LEU A 22 4.02 -16.71 -3.79
C LEU A 22 3.51 -17.23 -5.13
N ASN A 23 4.20 -16.89 -6.21
CA ASN A 23 3.79 -17.25 -7.56
C ASN A 23 2.37 -16.75 -7.83
N MET A 24 2.11 -15.51 -7.44
CA MET A 24 0.79 -14.91 -7.48
C MET A 24 0.73 -13.86 -8.57
N SER A 25 -0.30 -13.92 -9.40
CA SER A 25 -0.51 -12.91 -10.43
C SER A 25 -1.28 -11.73 -9.87
N LYS A 26 -1.32 -10.63 -10.66
CA LYS A 26 -2.14 -9.49 -10.28
C LYS A 26 -3.61 -9.89 -10.11
N ALA A 27 -4.11 -10.71 -11.01
CA ALA A 27 -5.50 -11.16 -10.93
C ALA A 27 -5.74 -11.93 -9.64
N ASP A 28 -4.77 -12.76 -9.25
CA ASP A 28 -4.87 -13.51 -8.00
C ASP A 28 -4.92 -12.57 -6.81
N LEU A 29 -4.07 -11.57 -6.81
CA LEU A 29 -4.01 -10.64 -5.70
C LEU A 29 -5.30 -9.83 -5.62
N ILE A 30 -5.79 -9.36 -6.75
CA ILE A 30 -7.04 -8.60 -6.79
C ILE A 30 -8.17 -9.43 -6.19
N ARG A 31 -8.24 -10.69 -6.57
CA ARG A 31 -9.30 -11.57 -6.10
C ARG A 31 -9.16 -11.87 -4.62
N THR A 32 -7.96 -12.17 -4.19
CA THR A 32 -7.73 -12.54 -2.80
C THR A 32 -7.92 -11.35 -1.86
N ALA A 33 -7.45 -10.19 -2.27
CA ALA A 33 -7.57 -8.98 -1.46
C ALA A 33 -8.93 -8.33 -1.60
N GLU A 34 -9.71 -8.74 -2.60
CA GLU A 34 -11.04 -8.19 -2.86
C GLU A 34 -10.98 -6.68 -3.11
N ILE A 35 -10.03 -6.29 -3.94
CA ILE A 35 -9.88 -4.89 -4.33
C ILE A 35 -10.03 -4.78 -5.84
N SER A 36 -10.20 -3.56 -6.31
CA SER A 36 -10.32 -3.33 -7.74
C SER A 36 -8.94 -3.31 -8.39
N ARG A 37 -8.92 -3.49 -9.71
CA ARG A 37 -7.69 -3.41 -10.47
C ARG A 37 -7.07 -2.03 -10.34
N ASP A 38 -7.89 -0.98 -10.37
CA ASP A 38 -7.39 0.38 -10.24
C ASP A 38 -6.72 0.58 -8.89
N THR A 39 -7.31 0.03 -7.85
CA THR A 39 -6.76 0.14 -6.51
C THR A 39 -5.38 -0.53 -6.43
N LEU A 40 -5.27 -1.73 -6.99
CA LEU A 40 -3.98 -2.40 -6.99
C LEU A 40 -2.96 -1.62 -7.83
N ASN A 41 -3.36 -1.10 -8.98
CA ASN A 41 -2.44 -0.34 -9.80
C ASN A 41 -1.94 0.90 -9.07
N ARG A 42 -2.81 1.58 -8.33
CA ARG A 42 -2.35 2.72 -7.53
C ARG A 42 -1.30 2.31 -6.52
N ALA A 43 -1.54 1.19 -5.84
CA ALA A 43 -0.57 0.70 -4.86
C ALA A 43 0.77 0.38 -5.52
N LEU A 44 0.72 -0.25 -6.70
CA LEU A 44 1.93 -0.63 -7.40
C LEU A 44 2.66 0.55 -8.02
N GLU A 45 1.97 1.67 -8.17
CA GLU A 45 2.59 2.89 -8.69
C GLU A 45 3.11 3.79 -7.58
N GLY A 46 2.97 3.35 -6.33
CA GLY A 46 3.44 4.14 -5.21
C GLY A 46 2.54 5.31 -4.89
N LYS A 47 1.31 5.29 -5.39
CA LYS A 47 0.37 6.35 -5.11
C LYS A 47 -0.31 6.12 -3.78
N SER A 48 -0.91 7.17 -3.27
CA SER A 48 -1.59 7.12 -1.99
C SER A 48 -2.77 6.14 -2.06
N VAL A 49 -2.90 5.30 -1.06
CA VAL A 49 -4.02 4.36 -0.93
C VAL A 49 -4.50 4.38 0.51
N GLN A 50 -5.71 3.92 0.71
CA GLN A 50 -6.29 3.90 2.05
C GLN A 50 -5.68 2.78 2.87
N MET A 51 -5.68 2.97 4.18
CA MET A 51 -5.13 1.97 5.07
C MET A 51 -5.85 0.64 4.92
N ALA A 52 -7.15 0.66 4.71
CA ALA A 52 -7.90 -0.57 4.49
C ALA A 52 -7.37 -1.35 3.30
N THR A 53 -6.93 -0.65 2.26
CA THR A 53 -6.35 -1.27 1.08
C THR A 53 -5.02 -1.92 1.44
N ILE A 54 -4.20 -1.22 2.22
CA ILE A 54 -2.91 -1.75 2.64
C ILE A 54 -3.10 -3.05 3.44
N VAL A 55 -4.04 -3.02 4.37
CA VAL A 55 -4.33 -4.20 5.18
C VAL A 55 -4.80 -5.36 4.28
N ALA A 56 -5.68 -5.06 3.33
CA ALA A 56 -6.18 -6.10 2.44
C ALA A 56 -5.07 -6.73 1.61
N ILE A 57 -4.17 -5.90 1.08
CA ILE A 57 -3.07 -6.40 0.26
C ILE A 57 -2.10 -7.20 1.12
N CYS A 58 -1.75 -6.70 2.29
CA CYS A 58 -0.84 -7.41 3.17
C CYS A 58 -1.42 -8.75 3.60
N ASP A 59 -2.71 -8.78 3.94
CA ASP A 59 -3.35 -10.04 4.30
C ASP A 59 -3.31 -11.03 3.14
N ALA A 60 -3.60 -10.55 1.94
CA ALA A 60 -3.60 -11.41 0.77
C ALA A 60 -2.22 -11.97 0.48
N LEU A 61 -1.19 -11.22 0.80
CA LEU A 61 0.19 -11.65 0.58
C LEU A 61 0.75 -12.44 1.75
N GLY A 62 -0.04 -12.66 2.78
CA GLY A 62 0.43 -13.40 3.95
C GLY A 62 1.47 -12.65 4.76
N VAL A 63 1.43 -11.33 4.73
CA VAL A 63 2.39 -10.49 5.45
C VAL A 63 1.90 -10.28 6.87
N GLY A 64 2.70 -10.71 7.84
CA GLY A 64 2.36 -10.54 9.23
C GLY A 64 2.63 -9.12 9.70
N ARG A 65 2.20 -8.84 10.93
CA ARG A 65 2.37 -7.50 11.48
C ARG A 65 3.83 -7.08 11.54
N ASP A 66 4.69 -8.03 11.85
CA ASP A 66 6.11 -7.74 11.99
C ASP A 66 6.73 -7.32 10.67
N GLU A 67 6.19 -7.83 9.57
CA GLU A 67 6.72 -7.55 8.25
C GLU A 67 6.02 -6.41 7.54
N SER A 68 4.84 -6.03 8.03
CA SER A 68 4.01 -5.09 7.27
C SER A 68 4.68 -3.74 7.08
N ASN A 69 5.50 -3.32 8.02
CA ASN A 69 6.18 -2.03 7.92
C ASN A 69 7.14 -1.98 6.75
N ASP A 70 7.56 -3.13 6.25
CA ASP A 70 8.44 -3.19 5.09
C ASP A 70 7.68 -3.01 3.79
N PHE A 71 6.36 -2.93 3.85
CA PHE A 71 5.52 -2.88 2.65
C PHE A 71 4.85 -1.54 2.43
N TRP A 72 4.83 -0.67 3.43
CA TRP A 72 4.14 0.61 3.29
C TRP A 72 4.75 1.64 4.20
N GLU A 73 4.41 2.89 3.92
CA GLU A 73 4.87 4.01 4.74
C GLU A 73 3.78 5.05 4.84
N THR A 74 3.86 5.86 5.88
CA THR A 74 2.97 6.99 6.06
C THR A 74 3.77 8.26 5.86
N ASP A 75 3.33 9.07 4.92
CA ASP A 75 3.88 10.40 4.74
C ASP A 75 3.00 11.37 5.47
N TYR A 76 3.61 12.13 6.32
CA TYR A 76 2.91 13.09 7.12
C TYR A 76 3.13 14.47 6.54
N TYR A 77 2.05 15.09 6.10
CA TYR A 77 2.13 16.40 5.48
C TYR A 77 1.51 17.44 6.40
N ASP A 78 2.30 18.44 6.77
CA ASP A 78 1.81 19.55 7.56
C ASP A 78 2.01 20.83 6.75
N PRO A 79 0.93 21.43 6.27
CA PRO A 79 1.07 22.63 5.43
C PRO A 79 1.87 23.74 6.07
N LYS A 80 1.92 23.78 7.39
CA LYS A 80 2.68 24.82 8.05
C LYS A 80 4.16 24.70 7.83
N PHE A 81 4.65 23.48 7.68
CA PHE A 81 6.08 23.25 7.51
C PHE A 81 6.48 23.09 6.08
N ASP A 82 5.51 22.98 5.20
CA ASP A 82 5.80 22.69 3.81
C ASP A 82 5.83 23.96 3.00
N ARG A 83 6.34 25.00 3.55
CA ARG A 83 6.39 26.19 2.78
C ARG A 83 7.77 26.71 2.77
N PRO A 84 8.08 27.33 1.67
CA PRO A 84 9.41 27.90 1.53
C PRO A 84 9.65 29.00 2.53
#